data_2120fcc68946b6354d8f95c208b957ca
#
_entry.id   2120fcc68946b6354d8f95c208b957ca
#
_cell.length_a   1.000
_cell.length_b   1.000
_cell.length_c   1.000
_cell.angle_alpha   90.00
_cell.angle_beta   90.00
_cell.angle_gamma   90.00
#
_symmetry.space_group_name_H-M   'P 1'
#
loop_
_entity.id
_entity.type
_entity.pdbx_description
1 polymer ?
#
loop_
_entity_poly.entity_id
_entity_poly.type
_entity_poly.pdbx_seq_one_letter_code
_entity_poly.pdbx_strand_id
1 'polypeptide(L)' 'MSERINGTVKWFNSSKGYGFLTQNDGADVFVHFTEISSDGFRTLEEGQRVEFSVEEGPKGLQAKNVVIV' A
#
# COMPACT_ATOMS: atom_id res chain seq x y z
N MET A 1 -16.36 9.52 1.13
CA MET A 1 -16.10 8.18 0.63
C MET A 1 -14.70 8.07 0.09
N SER A 2 -14.01 7.05 0.50
CA SER A 2 -12.65 6.84 0.01
C SER A 2 -12.70 6.16 -1.36
N GLU A 3 -11.94 6.69 -2.30
CA GLU A 3 -11.82 6.08 -3.61
C GLU A 3 -10.75 5.00 -3.58
N ARG A 4 -11.00 3.91 -4.31
CA ARG A 4 -10.00 2.87 -4.46
C ARG A 4 -9.11 3.21 -5.64
N ILE A 5 -7.81 3.04 -5.43
CA ILE A 5 -6.80 3.36 -6.42
C ILE A 5 -5.99 2.11 -6.71
N ASN A 6 -5.66 1.90 -7.98
CA ASN A 6 -4.77 0.82 -8.37
C ASN A 6 -3.35 1.34 -8.42
N GLY A 7 -2.42 0.49 -8.00
CA GLY A 7 -1.01 0.84 -8.03
C GLY A 7 -0.15 -0.40 -7.97
N THR A 8 1.14 -0.19 -7.78
CA THR A 8 2.10 -1.28 -7.66
C THR A 8 2.96 -1.07 -6.43
N VAL A 9 3.49 -2.16 -5.90
CA VAL A 9 4.41 -2.10 -4.76
C VAL A 9 5.76 -1.61 -5.25
N LYS A 10 6.22 -0.50 -4.70
CA LYS A 10 7.55 0.02 -5.00
C LYS A 10 8.60 -0.79 -4.24
N TRP A 11 8.41 -0.94 -2.95
CA TRP A 11 9.19 -1.84 -2.11
C TRP A 11 8.45 -2.06 -0.80
N PHE A 12 8.78 -3.15 -0.13
CA PHE A 12 8.19 -3.44 1.16
C PHE A 12 9.20 -4.20 2.02
N ASN A 13 9.33 -3.77 3.27
CA ASN A 13 10.23 -4.42 4.22
C ASN A 13 9.38 -5.18 5.24
N SER A 14 9.29 -6.50 5.09
CA SER A 14 8.45 -7.32 5.96
C SER A 14 8.99 -7.39 7.39
N SER A 15 10.29 -7.21 7.57
CA SER A 15 10.89 -7.21 8.91
C SER A 15 10.48 -5.98 9.70
N LYS A 16 10.40 -4.83 9.04
CA LYS A 16 10.00 -3.58 9.68
C LYS A 16 8.50 -3.34 9.59
N GLY A 17 7.82 -4.02 8.67
CA GLY A 17 6.37 -3.96 8.55
C GLY A 17 5.84 -2.75 7.80
N TYR A 18 6.63 -2.15 6.92
CA TYR A 18 6.16 -1.01 6.13
C TYR A 18 6.86 -0.96 4.77
N GLY A 19 6.31 -0.15 3.89
CA GLY A 19 6.89 0.04 2.58
C GLY A 19 6.20 1.19 1.85
N PHE A 20 6.36 1.23 0.55
CA PHE A 20 5.76 2.25 -0.31
C PHE A 20 5.11 1.62 -1.51
N LEU A 21 3.97 2.20 -1.88
CA LEU A 21 3.25 1.83 -3.09
C LEU A 21 3.35 2.99 -4.07
N THR A 22 3.33 2.70 -5.35
CA THR A 22 3.32 3.71 -6.39
C THR A 22 1.94 3.75 -7.02
N GLN A 23 1.29 4.91 -7.00
CA GLN A 23 0.00 5.10 -7.63
C GLN A 23 0.15 5.09 -9.15
N ASN A 24 -0.96 4.92 -9.85
CA ASN A 24 -0.96 4.95 -11.31
C ASN A 24 -0.40 6.26 -11.88
N ASP A 25 -0.56 7.35 -11.14
CA ASP A 25 -0.03 8.65 -11.54
C ASP A 25 1.45 8.87 -11.15
N GLY A 26 2.05 7.87 -10.53
CA GLY A 26 3.46 7.92 -10.15
C GLY A 26 3.75 8.43 -8.75
N ALA A 27 2.74 8.84 -8.01
CA ALA A 27 2.95 9.32 -6.64
C ALA A 27 3.18 8.16 -5.68
N ASP A 28 4.11 8.32 -4.75
CA ASP A 28 4.41 7.32 -3.74
C ASP A 28 3.48 7.46 -2.54
N VAL A 29 3.06 6.33 -1.99
CA VAL A 29 2.16 6.27 -0.84
C VAL A 29 2.74 5.33 0.19
N PHE A 30 2.79 5.75 1.44
CA PHE A 30 3.26 4.93 2.54
C PHE A 30 2.24 3.83 2.87
N VAL A 31 2.72 2.62 3.16
CA VAL A 31 1.86 1.51 3.57
C VAL A 31 2.48 0.81 4.78
N HIS A 32 1.62 0.50 5.76
CA HIS A 32 2.01 -0.27 6.94
C HIS A 32 1.34 -1.64 6.87
N PHE A 33 2.00 -2.67 7.43
CA PHE A 33 1.48 -4.04 7.32
C PHE A 33 0.06 -4.19 7.90
N THR A 34 -0.30 -3.35 8.88
CA THR A 34 -1.63 -3.39 9.47
C THR A 34 -2.72 -2.98 8.48
N GLU A 35 -2.35 -2.33 7.39
CA GLU A 35 -3.30 -1.89 6.37
C GLU A 35 -3.45 -2.88 5.22
N ILE A 36 -2.69 -3.97 5.25
CA ILE A 36 -2.78 -5.00 4.22
C ILE A 36 -3.90 -5.96 4.58
N SER A 37 -4.92 -6.00 3.71
CA SER A 37 -6.07 -6.88 3.90
C SER A 37 -5.87 -8.17 3.12
N SER A 38 -5.11 -9.10 3.67
CA SER A 38 -4.94 -10.40 3.05
C SER A 38 -4.98 -11.48 4.11
N ASP A 39 -5.47 -12.66 3.73
CA ASP A 39 -5.51 -13.81 4.61
C ASP A 39 -4.11 -14.40 4.73
N GLY A 40 -3.59 -14.43 5.92
CA GLY A 40 -2.28 -15.04 6.18
C GLY A 40 -1.16 -14.03 6.18
N PHE A 41 -0.42 -13.95 5.09
CA PHE A 41 0.79 -13.11 5.05
C PHE A 41 0.45 -11.65 4.79
N ARG A 42 0.91 -10.78 5.68
CA ARG A 42 0.80 -9.34 5.52
C ARG A 42 2.11 -8.80 4.97
N THR A 43 2.45 -9.26 3.78
CA THR A 43 3.67 -8.87 3.11
C THR A 43 3.37 -8.60 1.65
N LEU A 44 4.16 -7.71 1.07
CA LEU A 44 4.01 -7.35 -0.34
C LEU A 44 5.33 -7.56 -1.06
N GLU A 45 5.25 -7.87 -2.34
CA GLU A 45 6.44 -8.05 -3.16
C GLU A 45 6.58 -6.88 -4.13
N GLU A 46 7.81 -6.52 -4.41
CA GLU A 46 8.13 -5.44 -5.34
C GLU A 46 7.51 -5.71 -6.71
N GLY A 47 6.83 -4.72 -7.24
CA GLY A 47 6.17 -4.84 -8.55
C GLY A 47 4.79 -5.46 -8.51
N GLN A 48 4.34 -5.93 -7.34
CA GLN A 48 3.03 -6.55 -7.21
C GLN A 48 1.92 -5.53 -7.39
N ARG A 49 0.85 -5.92 -8.07
CA ARG A 49 -0.29 -5.02 -8.28
C ARG A 49 -1.23 -5.07 -7.09
N VAL A 50 -1.65 -3.90 -6.66
CA VAL A 50 -2.51 -3.76 -5.48
C VAL A 50 -3.58 -2.71 -5.72
N GLU A 51 -4.64 -2.78 -4.91
CA GLU A 51 -5.69 -1.78 -4.88
C GLU A 51 -5.81 -1.29 -3.44
N PHE A 52 -5.96 0.01 -3.28
CA PHE A 52 -5.98 0.61 -1.95
C PHE A 52 -6.68 1.95 -1.95
N SER A 53 -7.03 2.42 -0.74
CA SER A 53 -7.53 3.78 -0.52
C SER A 53 -6.38 4.64 -0.03
N VAL A 54 -6.44 5.93 -0.32
CA VAL A 54 -5.40 6.87 0.10
C VAL A 54 -5.98 7.87 1.08
N GLU A 55 -5.27 8.08 2.18
CA GLU A 55 -5.64 9.09 3.18
C GLU A 55 -4.41 9.93 3.51
N GLU A 56 -4.64 11.20 3.84
CA GLU A 56 -3.55 12.04 4.32
C GLU A 56 -3.26 11.72 5.77
N GLY A 57 -1.99 11.53 6.08
CA GLY A 57 -1.54 11.28 7.42
C GLY A 57 -0.46 12.26 7.83
N PRO A 58 0.06 12.14 9.07
CA PRO A 58 1.10 13.04 9.58
C PRO A 58 2.37 13.06 8.74
N LYS A 59 2.66 11.98 8.06
CA LYS A 59 3.87 11.84 7.23
C LYS A 59 3.59 11.97 5.74
N GLY A 60 2.36 12.33 5.36
CA GLY A 60 1.95 12.43 3.98
C GLY A 60 0.88 11.43 3.64
N LEU A 61 0.81 11.03 2.38
CA LEU A 61 -0.21 10.09 1.93
C LEU A 61 0.06 8.68 2.45
N GLN A 62 -1.00 8.03 2.92
CA GLN A 62 -0.94 6.67 3.45
C GLN A 62 -1.97 5.79 2.74
N ALA A 63 -1.58 4.56 2.47
CA ALA A 63 -2.49 3.57 1.89
C ALA A 63 -3.29 2.88 2.99
N LYS A 64 -4.57 2.64 2.71
CA LYS A 64 -5.50 1.98 3.63
C LYS A 64 -6.20 0.85 2.89
N ASN A 65 -6.48 -0.24 3.60
CA ASN A 65 -7.20 -1.40 3.05
C ASN A 65 -6.56 -1.90 1.76
N VAL A 66 -5.27 -2.18 1.82
CA VAL A 66 -4.52 -2.66 0.66
C VAL A 66 -4.92 -4.10 0.35
N VAL A 67 -5.31 -4.33 -0.87
CA VAL A 67 -5.73 -5.65 -1.35
C VAL A 67 -4.88 -6.01 -2.57
N ILE A 68 -4.42 -7.24 -2.61
CA ILE A 68 -3.67 -7.74 -3.76
C ILE A 68 -4.66 -8.06 -4.88
N VAL A 69 -4.37 -7.54 -6.05
CA VAL A 69 -5.26 -7.71 -7.21
C VAL A 69 -4.80 -8.89 -8.07
#